data_17e464bac9cdb3a2645f97307816c966
#
_entry.id   17e464bac9cdb3a2645f97307816c966
#
_cell.length_a   1.000
_cell.length_b   1.000
_cell.length_c   1.000
_cell.angle_alpha   90.00
_cell.angle_beta   90.00
_cell.angle_gamma   90.00
#
_symmetry.space_group_name_H-M   'P 1'
#
loop_
_entity.id
_entity.type
_entity.pdbx_description
1 polymer ?
#
loop_
_entity_poly.entity_id
_entity_poly.type
_entity_poly.pdbx_seq_one_letter_code
_entity_poly.pdbx_strand_id
1 'polypeptide(L)'
;MNSLIYGELPGAVFPFEFYNGVVYHCCVMRATFAFDEEGRLELLEDQPSLVFGDQYDTTTPVTDENEVYQTTRDLFYVSDLTPYKPVTDVLIIGSAQALGGKPAHEWLATVKLGAVHKTVRITGPRYWVRRALGRWSLTKPEPTASVPLLYSRAYGGRLRPEVPYEELKPEELD
;
A
#
# COMPACT_ATOMS: atom_id res chain seq x y z
N MET A 1 11.29 -20.87 -13.92
CA MET A 1 12.03 -20.24 -12.81
C MET A 1 12.22 -21.31 -11.75
N ASN A 2 13.43 -21.65 -11.38
CA ASN A 2 13.66 -22.66 -10.35
C ASN A 2 13.71 -21.97 -9.01
N SER A 3 12.80 -22.31 -8.09
CA SER A 3 12.92 -21.88 -6.72
C SER A 3 14.07 -22.68 -6.07
N LEU A 4 15.04 -21.97 -5.55
CA LEU A 4 16.14 -22.56 -4.78
C LEU A 4 15.83 -22.31 -3.31
N ILE A 5 16.01 -23.34 -2.51
CA ILE A 5 16.00 -23.21 -1.05
C ILE A 5 17.46 -23.11 -0.63
N TYR A 6 17.85 -21.93 -0.14
CA TYR A 6 19.17 -21.74 0.46
C TYR A 6 19.05 -22.01 1.97
N GLY A 7 19.38 -23.23 2.35
CA GLY A 7 19.07 -23.68 3.71
C GLY A 7 17.55 -23.74 3.93
N GLU A 8 17.05 -23.03 4.92
CA GLU A 8 15.63 -22.95 5.27
C GLU A 8 14.93 -21.72 4.69
N LEU A 9 15.65 -20.84 3.96
CA LEU A 9 15.10 -19.60 3.42
C LEU A 9 14.67 -19.76 1.96
N PRO A 10 13.45 -19.29 1.60
CA PRO A 10 13.00 -19.28 0.21
C PRO A 10 13.83 -18.30 -0.62
N GLY A 11 14.24 -18.75 -1.80
CA GLY A 11 15.03 -17.95 -2.72
C GLY A 11 14.74 -18.27 -4.18
N ALA A 12 15.15 -17.39 -5.08
CA ALA A 12 15.09 -17.57 -6.52
C ALA A 12 16.29 -16.94 -7.22
N VAL A 13 16.68 -17.54 -8.35
CA VAL A 13 17.67 -16.97 -9.27
C VAL A 13 17.04 -16.82 -10.62
N PHE A 14 17.19 -15.65 -11.23
CA PHE A 14 16.66 -15.37 -12.57
C PHE A 14 17.61 -14.49 -13.37
N PRO A 15 17.69 -14.66 -14.71
CA PRO A 15 18.43 -13.76 -15.56
C PRO A 15 17.71 -12.43 -15.69
N PHE A 16 18.49 -11.37 -15.77
CA PHE A 16 18.03 -10.01 -15.94
C PHE A 16 18.95 -9.29 -16.93
N GLU A 17 18.38 -8.76 -18.00
CA GLU A 17 19.13 -7.95 -18.97
C GLU A 17 18.98 -6.47 -18.65
N PHE A 18 20.11 -5.80 -18.46
CA PHE A 18 20.13 -4.37 -18.23
C PHE A 18 20.11 -3.61 -19.56
N TYR A 19 19.77 -2.31 -19.52
CA TYR A 19 19.65 -1.47 -20.72
C TYR A 19 20.92 -1.36 -21.59
N ASN A 20 22.06 -1.81 -21.08
CA ASN A 20 23.32 -1.91 -21.82
C ASN A 20 23.51 -3.27 -22.55
N GLY A 21 22.51 -4.14 -22.54
CA GLY A 21 22.55 -5.47 -23.14
C GLY A 21 23.34 -6.52 -22.34
N VAL A 22 23.83 -6.18 -21.16
CA VAL A 22 24.51 -7.13 -20.30
C VAL A 22 23.50 -7.92 -19.48
N VAL A 23 23.63 -9.25 -19.52
CA VAL A 23 22.80 -10.16 -18.74
C VAL A 23 23.46 -10.44 -17.40
N TYR A 24 22.72 -10.18 -16.33
CA TYR A 24 23.08 -10.49 -14.95
C TYR A 24 22.21 -11.62 -14.42
N HIS A 25 22.69 -12.31 -13.40
CA HIS A 25 21.85 -13.21 -12.60
C HIS A 25 21.52 -12.52 -11.28
N CYS A 26 20.23 -12.31 -11.06
CA CYS A 26 19.72 -11.78 -9.81
C CYS A 26 19.40 -12.93 -8.87
N CYS A 27 19.91 -12.86 -7.64
CA CYS A 27 19.57 -13.79 -6.56
C CYS A 27 18.69 -13.03 -5.56
N VAL A 28 17.50 -13.54 -5.31
CA VAL A 28 16.57 -13.01 -4.30
C VAL A 28 16.42 -14.04 -3.20
N MET A 29 16.55 -13.62 -1.96
CA MET A 29 16.24 -14.42 -0.77
C MET A 29 15.29 -13.64 0.12
N ARG A 30 14.36 -14.35 0.75
CA ARG A 30 13.41 -13.78 1.71
C ARG A 30 13.63 -14.42 3.07
N ALA A 31 13.67 -13.59 4.11
CA ALA A 31 13.61 -14.03 5.49
C ALA A 31 12.46 -13.30 6.20
N THR A 32 11.61 -14.04 6.87
CA THR A 32 10.49 -13.50 7.61
C THR A 32 10.71 -13.65 9.11
N PHE A 33 10.53 -12.57 9.83
CA PHE A 33 10.71 -12.47 11.26
C PHE A 33 9.40 -12.07 11.93
N ALA A 34 9.20 -12.50 13.16
CA ALA A 34 8.19 -12.00 14.06
C ALA A 34 8.84 -11.25 15.23
N PHE A 35 8.06 -10.50 15.99
CA PHE A 35 8.49 -9.98 17.27
C PHE A 35 8.08 -10.94 18.36
N ASP A 36 9.02 -11.30 19.25
CA ASP A 36 8.72 -12.01 20.47
C ASP A 36 8.02 -11.11 21.51
N GLU A 37 7.68 -11.66 22.68
CA GLU A 37 6.99 -10.92 23.75
C GLU A 37 7.82 -9.74 24.30
N GLU A 38 9.15 -9.81 24.17
CA GLU A 38 10.09 -8.76 24.56
C GLU A 38 10.37 -7.76 23.44
N GLY A 39 9.77 -7.93 22.24
CA GLY A 39 9.94 -7.06 21.08
C GLY A 39 11.25 -7.28 20.31
N ARG A 40 11.90 -8.44 20.45
CA ARG A 40 13.06 -8.83 19.66
C ARG A 40 12.63 -9.56 18.39
N LEU A 41 13.40 -9.42 17.34
CA LEU A 41 13.16 -10.15 16.08
C LEU A 41 13.56 -11.61 16.22
N GLU A 42 12.64 -12.50 15.92
CA GLU A 42 12.84 -13.94 15.86
C GLU A 42 12.51 -14.45 14.45
N LEU A 43 13.39 -15.26 13.88
CA LEU A 43 13.17 -15.86 12.57
C LEU A 43 12.02 -16.86 12.66
N LEU A 44 11.02 -16.72 11.79
CA LEU A 44 9.93 -17.68 11.75
C LEU A 44 10.43 -19.07 11.33
N GLU A 45 9.93 -20.11 12.00
CA GLU A 45 10.22 -21.51 11.65
C GLU A 45 9.63 -21.83 10.26
N ASP A 46 8.37 -21.45 10.04
CA ASP A 46 7.72 -21.56 8.73
C ASP A 46 7.95 -20.29 7.90
N GLN A 47 8.83 -20.39 6.91
CA GLN A 47 9.16 -19.28 6.02
C GLN A 47 8.17 -19.19 4.85
N PRO A 48 7.39 -18.09 4.71
CA PRO A 48 6.51 -17.88 3.56
C PRO A 48 7.29 -17.89 2.25
N SER A 49 6.72 -18.49 1.20
CA SER A 49 7.30 -18.50 -0.15
C SER A 49 7.50 -17.09 -0.71
N LEU A 50 8.40 -16.98 -1.71
CA LEU A 50 8.55 -15.73 -2.48
C LEU A 50 7.25 -15.35 -3.19
N VAL A 51 6.99 -14.07 -3.24
CA VAL A 51 5.90 -13.47 -4.02
C VAL A 51 6.43 -13.09 -5.40
N PHE A 52 6.02 -13.81 -6.44
CA PHE A 52 6.53 -13.66 -7.80
C PHE A 52 5.86 -12.55 -8.62
N GLY A 53 4.76 -12.00 -8.17
CA GLY A 53 4.05 -10.92 -8.84
C GLY A 53 3.38 -9.99 -7.85
N ASP A 54 3.11 -8.77 -8.28
CA ASP A 54 2.39 -7.79 -7.46
C ASP A 54 1.01 -8.31 -7.08
N GLN A 55 0.67 -8.19 -5.81
CA GLN A 55 -0.62 -8.57 -5.27
C GLN A 55 -1.47 -7.33 -5.02
N TYR A 56 -2.70 -7.36 -5.54
CA TYR A 56 -3.64 -6.25 -5.42
C TYR A 56 -4.82 -6.63 -4.52
N ASP A 57 -5.37 -5.65 -3.84
CA ASP A 57 -6.61 -5.84 -3.07
C ASP A 57 -7.75 -6.18 -4.03
N THR A 58 -8.32 -7.38 -3.87
CA THR A 58 -9.44 -7.88 -4.67
C THR A 58 -10.79 -7.62 -4.01
N THR A 59 -10.82 -7.06 -2.80
CA THR A 59 -12.05 -6.82 -2.04
C THR A 59 -12.82 -5.59 -2.52
N THR A 60 -12.18 -4.73 -3.29
CA THR A 60 -12.85 -3.59 -3.91
C THR A 60 -13.54 -4.06 -5.19
N PRO A 61 -14.89 -4.12 -5.26
CA PRO A 61 -15.56 -4.55 -6.49
C PRO A 61 -15.21 -3.59 -7.63
N VAL A 62 -14.79 -4.13 -8.75
CA VAL A 62 -14.69 -3.38 -10.01
C VAL A 62 -16.13 -3.24 -10.52
N THR A 63 -16.75 -2.08 -10.30
CA THR A 63 -18.17 -1.85 -10.66
C THR A 63 -18.34 -1.18 -12.01
N ASP A 64 -17.38 -1.26 -12.93
CA ASP A 64 -17.57 -0.62 -14.23
C ASP A 64 -17.49 -1.64 -15.37
N GLU A 65 -18.58 -1.71 -16.16
CA GLU A 65 -18.68 -2.49 -17.39
C GLU A 65 -17.85 -1.87 -18.54
N ASN A 66 -17.33 -0.67 -18.37
CA ASN A 66 -16.45 0.01 -19.31
C ASN A 66 -15.00 -0.07 -18.83
N GLU A 67 -14.25 -1.00 -19.38
CA GLU A 67 -12.84 -1.30 -19.07
C GLU A 67 -11.86 -0.13 -19.20
N VAL A 68 -12.29 1.07 -19.54
CA VAL A 68 -11.42 2.22 -19.80
C VAL A 68 -10.99 2.94 -18.52
N TYR A 69 -11.72 2.81 -17.44
CA TYR A 69 -11.35 3.34 -16.12
C TYR A 69 -11.31 2.20 -15.11
N GLN A 70 -10.28 1.38 -15.21
CA GLN A 70 -9.97 0.46 -14.14
C GLN A 70 -9.75 1.29 -12.88
N THR A 71 -10.70 1.22 -11.97
CA THR A 71 -10.45 1.62 -10.59
C THR A 71 -9.15 0.95 -10.18
N THR A 72 -8.15 1.75 -9.91
CA THR A 72 -6.83 1.28 -9.51
C THR A 72 -7.02 0.37 -8.31
N ARG A 73 -6.81 -0.92 -8.53
CA ARG A 73 -6.75 -1.88 -7.41
C ARG A 73 -5.60 -1.42 -6.54
N ASP A 74 -5.84 -1.27 -5.26
CA ASP A 74 -4.77 -0.95 -4.34
C ASP A 74 -3.72 -2.05 -4.33
N LEU A 75 -2.48 -1.68 -4.55
CA LEU A 75 -1.36 -2.58 -4.43
C LEU A 75 -1.21 -2.97 -2.95
N PHE A 76 -1.40 -4.25 -2.67
CA PHE A 76 -1.30 -4.81 -1.33
C PHE A 76 0.13 -5.26 -1.01
N TYR A 77 0.77 -5.94 -1.95
CA TYR A 77 2.13 -6.45 -1.80
C TYR A 77 2.90 -6.38 -3.11
N VAL A 78 4.09 -5.82 -3.06
CA VAL A 78 4.99 -5.74 -4.22
C VAL A 78 5.69 -7.08 -4.42
N SER A 79 5.93 -7.47 -5.66
CA SER A 79 6.75 -8.64 -5.99
C SER A 79 8.11 -8.61 -5.30
N ASP A 80 8.55 -9.77 -4.79
CA ASP A 80 9.90 -9.96 -4.25
C ASP A 80 10.96 -9.96 -5.37
N LEU A 81 10.56 -10.09 -6.65
CA LEU A 81 11.46 -10.15 -7.79
C LEU A 81 11.89 -8.76 -8.28
N THR A 82 12.70 -8.10 -7.51
CA THR A 82 13.28 -6.81 -7.92
C THR A 82 14.71 -7.02 -8.40
N PRO A 83 15.00 -6.84 -9.70
CA PRO A 83 16.30 -7.18 -10.27
C PRO A 83 17.43 -6.25 -9.79
N TYR A 84 17.11 -5.01 -9.45
CA TYR A 84 18.09 -4.04 -8.99
C TYR A 84 17.47 -3.01 -8.05
N LYS A 85 18.08 -2.84 -6.88
CA LYS A 85 17.76 -1.76 -5.93
C LYS A 85 19.04 -1.07 -5.49
N PRO A 86 19.19 0.24 -5.77
CA PRO A 86 20.39 0.98 -5.36
C PRO A 86 20.47 1.21 -3.84
N VAL A 87 19.30 1.21 -3.17
CA VAL A 87 19.15 1.42 -1.73
C VAL A 87 18.04 0.53 -1.19
N THR A 88 18.01 0.37 0.14
CA THR A 88 16.97 -0.38 0.83
C THR A 88 15.68 0.43 0.90
N ASP A 89 14.56 -0.16 0.52
CA ASP A 89 13.23 0.36 0.76
C ASP A 89 12.65 -0.17 2.06
N VAL A 90 11.89 0.65 2.74
CA VAL A 90 11.07 0.25 3.88
C VAL A 90 9.60 0.36 3.46
N LEU A 91 8.94 -0.76 3.28
CA LEU A 91 7.54 -0.85 2.94
C LEU A 91 6.73 -1.21 4.18
N ILE A 92 5.64 -0.49 4.42
CA ILE A 92 4.75 -0.73 5.55
C ILE A 92 3.39 -1.09 5.00
N ILE A 93 2.94 -2.29 5.34
CA ILE A 93 1.62 -2.81 4.99
C ILE A 93 0.81 -2.92 6.27
N GLY A 94 -0.36 -2.31 6.30
CA GLY A 94 -1.21 -2.34 7.48
C GLY A 94 -2.12 -1.13 7.60
N SER A 95 -2.47 -0.80 8.82
CA SER A 95 -3.37 0.33 9.13
C SER A 95 -2.80 1.20 10.23
N ALA A 96 -3.00 2.52 10.09
CA ALA A 96 -2.73 3.45 11.17
C ALA A 96 -3.87 3.41 12.19
N GLN A 97 -3.54 3.17 13.45
CA GLN A 97 -4.48 3.09 14.55
C GLN A 97 -4.53 4.41 15.33
N ALA A 98 -5.71 4.86 15.69
CA ALA A 98 -5.87 5.99 16.60
C ALA A 98 -5.46 5.59 18.03
N LEU A 99 -4.99 6.56 18.80
CA LEU A 99 -4.47 6.32 20.16
C LEU A 99 -5.52 5.65 21.06
N GLY A 100 -5.14 4.51 21.63
CA GLY A 100 -6.01 3.72 22.49
C GLY A 100 -7.23 3.13 21.77
N GLY A 101 -7.21 3.04 20.43
CA GLY A 101 -8.32 2.51 19.63
C GLY A 101 -9.59 3.38 19.64
N LYS A 102 -9.51 4.60 20.15
CA LYS A 102 -10.66 5.51 20.21
C LYS A 102 -10.83 6.27 18.90
N PRO A 103 -12.05 6.30 18.31
CA PRO A 103 -12.27 7.06 17.09
C PRO A 103 -11.86 8.53 17.22
N ALA A 104 -11.10 9.02 16.25
CA ALA A 104 -10.66 10.40 16.14
C ALA A 104 -10.86 10.91 14.71
N HIS A 105 -11.04 12.22 14.57
CA HIS A 105 -11.18 12.84 13.25
C HIS A 105 -9.85 12.89 12.49
N GLU A 106 -8.76 13.09 13.23
CA GLU A 106 -7.40 13.10 12.71
C GLU A 106 -6.38 12.79 13.82
N TRP A 107 -5.23 12.24 13.43
CA TRP A 107 -4.09 11.98 14.31
C TRP A 107 -2.78 11.91 13.53
N LEU A 108 -1.67 11.88 14.25
CA LEU A 108 -0.36 11.62 13.64
C LEU A 108 0.03 10.17 13.87
N ALA A 109 0.43 9.50 12.80
CA ALA A 109 1.05 8.19 12.85
C ALA A 109 2.53 8.29 12.49
N THR A 110 3.37 7.65 13.27
CA THR A 110 4.83 7.72 13.12
C THR A 110 5.42 6.33 13.00
N VAL A 111 6.31 6.16 12.04
CA VAL A 111 7.17 4.99 11.91
C VAL A 111 8.59 5.40 12.21
N LYS A 112 9.27 4.59 13.02
CA LYS A 112 10.69 4.72 13.31
C LYS A 112 11.36 3.36 13.19
N LEU A 113 12.36 3.26 12.33
CA LEU A 113 13.18 2.07 12.14
C LEU A 113 14.64 2.49 12.03
N GLY A 114 15.41 2.31 13.10
CA GLY A 114 16.78 2.81 13.17
C GLY A 114 16.82 4.33 12.94
N ALA A 115 17.53 4.75 11.89
CA ALA A 115 17.63 6.14 11.46
C ALA A 115 16.44 6.62 10.62
N VAL A 116 15.63 5.70 10.10
CA VAL A 116 14.44 6.04 9.31
C VAL A 116 13.34 6.51 10.25
N HIS A 117 12.84 7.71 10.00
CA HIS A 117 11.75 8.30 10.76
C HIS A 117 10.79 9.03 9.82
N LYS A 118 9.53 8.65 9.85
CA LYS A 118 8.49 9.30 9.05
C LYS A 118 7.20 9.44 9.83
N THR A 119 6.65 10.64 9.83
CA THR A 119 5.34 10.94 10.41
C THR A 119 4.38 11.36 9.32
N VAL A 120 3.18 10.80 9.35
CA VAL A 120 2.08 11.15 8.44
C VAL A 120 0.87 11.59 9.25
N ARG A 121 0.12 12.55 8.70
CA ARG A 121 -1.19 12.93 9.24
C ARG A 121 -2.23 11.98 8.68
N ILE A 122 -2.95 11.34 9.56
CA ILE A 122 -4.08 10.47 9.23
C ILE A 122 -5.35 11.27 9.45
N THR A 123 -6.27 11.20 8.49
CA THR A 123 -7.60 11.79 8.62
C THR A 123 -8.63 10.69 8.40
N GLY A 124 -9.73 10.76 9.13
CA GLY A 124 -10.88 9.89 8.89
C GLY A 124 -11.49 10.11 7.49
N PRO A 125 -12.47 9.30 7.09
CA PRO A 125 -13.12 9.42 5.79
C PRO A 125 -13.64 10.83 5.52
N ARG A 126 -13.40 11.32 4.32
CA ARG A 126 -13.89 12.61 3.82
C ARG A 126 -14.43 12.41 2.41
N TYR A 127 -15.41 13.26 2.06
CA TYR A 127 -16.08 13.14 0.78
C TYR A 127 -16.18 14.51 0.12
N TRP A 128 -15.99 14.55 -1.20
CA TRP A 128 -16.37 15.68 -2.01
C TRP A 128 -17.88 15.72 -2.13
N VAL A 129 -18.48 16.85 -1.82
CA VAL A 129 -19.92 17.04 -1.90
C VAL A 129 -20.23 18.31 -2.69
N ARG A 130 -21.23 18.20 -3.57
CA ARG A 130 -21.74 19.35 -4.32
C ARG A 130 -22.63 20.18 -3.40
N ARG A 131 -22.28 21.45 -3.23
CA ARG A 131 -23.06 22.43 -2.45
C ARG A 131 -24.02 23.19 -3.34
N ALA A 132 -24.89 24.02 -2.73
CA ALA A 132 -25.72 24.96 -3.45
C ALA A 132 -24.87 25.80 -4.42
N LEU A 133 -25.43 26.12 -5.59
CA LEU A 133 -24.77 26.80 -6.71
C LEU A 133 -23.68 25.99 -7.41
N GLY A 134 -23.68 24.65 -7.26
CA GLY A 134 -22.77 23.77 -7.98
C GLY A 134 -21.33 23.75 -7.47
N ARG A 135 -21.01 24.40 -6.35
CA ARG A 135 -19.66 24.43 -5.78
C ARG A 135 -19.35 23.13 -5.05
N TRP A 136 -18.18 22.56 -5.34
CA TRP A 136 -17.65 21.41 -4.63
C TRP A 136 -17.01 21.84 -3.31
N SER A 137 -17.15 21.04 -2.29
CA SER A 137 -16.46 21.21 -1.02
C SER A 137 -16.19 19.87 -0.37
N LEU A 138 -15.06 19.79 0.34
CA LEU A 138 -14.69 18.62 1.12
C LEU A 138 -15.44 18.63 2.46
N THR A 139 -15.97 17.47 2.88
CA THR A 139 -16.60 17.34 4.21
C THR A 139 -15.53 17.40 5.32
N LYS A 140 -15.96 17.66 6.55
CA LYS A 140 -15.11 17.40 7.70
C LYS A 140 -14.83 15.90 7.80
N PRO A 141 -13.63 15.49 8.29
CA PRO A 141 -13.34 14.08 8.51
C PRO A 141 -14.36 13.44 9.46
N GLU A 142 -14.77 12.21 9.17
CA GLU A 142 -15.56 11.40 10.09
C GLU A 142 -14.64 10.72 11.11
N PRO A 143 -15.07 10.57 12.39
CA PRO A 143 -14.23 9.91 13.37
C PRO A 143 -14.07 8.42 13.02
N THR A 144 -12.82 7.94 13.07
CA THR A 144 -12.49 6.53 12.85
C THR A 144 -11.34 6.10 13.77
N ALA A 145 -11.31 4.83 14.13
CA ALA A 145 -10.24 4.28 14.97
C ALA A 145 -9.06 3.73 14.15
N SER A 146 -9.27 3.43 12.87
CA SER A 146 -8.27 2.81 12.02
C SER A 146 -8.40 3.26 10.57
N VAL A 147 -7.27 3.50 9.90
CA VAL A 147 -7.22 3.83 8.46
C VAL A 147 -6.18 2.94 7.79
N PRO A 148 -6.56 2.12 6.81
CA PRO A 148 -5.61 1.35 6.02
C PRO A 148 -4.64 2.28 5.27
N LEU A 149 -3.35 1.90 5.27
CA LEU A 149 -2.29 2.61 4.55
C LEU A 149 -2.27 2.16 3.09
N LEU A 150 -3.15 2.73 2.29
CA LEU A 150 -3.32 2.42 0.86
C LEU A 150 -3.05 3.67 0.02
N TYR A 151 -2.47 3.49 -1.17
CA TYR A 151 -2.22 4.60 -2.09
C TYR A 151 -3.51 5.32 -2.52
N SER A 152 -4.61 4.60 -2.71
CA SER A 152 -5.93 5.17 -3.02
C SER A 152 -6.46 6.09 -1.92
N ARG A 153 -5.87 6.04 -0.72
CA ARG A 153 -6.23 6.89 0.42
C ARG A 153 -5.22 8.02 0.68
N ALA A 154 -4.21 8.16 -0.16
CA ALA A 154 -3.20 9.22 -0.03
C ALA A 154 -3.75 10.61 -0.38
N TYR A 155 -4.91 10.67 -1.01
CA TYR A 155 -5.60 11.89 -1.44
C TYR A 155 -6.72 12.26 -0.48
N GLY A 156 -6.97 13.53 -0.34
CA GLY A 156 -7.78 14.09 0.72
C GLY A 156 -9.29 13.88 0.67
N GLY A 157 -9.85 13.04 -0.18
CA GLY A 157 -11.29 12.77 -0.17
C GLY A 157 -11.71 11.83 -1.28
N ARG A 158 -12.86 11.22 -1.11
CA ARG A 158 -13.50 10.36 -2.11
C ARG A 158 -14.83 10.96 -2.56
N LEU A 159 -15.25 10.64 -3.76
CA LEU A 159 -16.60 10.92 -4.21
C LEU A 159 -17.61 10.09 -3.42
N ARG A 160 -18.74 10.68 -3.11
CA ARG A 160 -19.87 9.88 -2.63
C ARG A 160 -20.48 9.11 -3.80
N PRO A 161 -20.91 7.86 -3.57
CA PRO A 161 -21.53 7.04 -4.63
C PRO A 161 -22.78 7.65 -5.24
N GLU A 162 -23.44 8.56 -4.50
CA GLU A 162 -24.67 9.19 -4.96
C GLU A 162 -24.44 10.30 -6.02
N VAL A 163 -23.19 10.68 -6.26
CA VAL A 163 -22.87 11.67 -7.29
C VAL A 163 -22.42 10.92 -8.55
N PRO A 164 -23.20 10.94 -9.64
CA PRO A 164 -22.78 10.31 -10.88
C PRO A 164 -21.46 10.90 -11.36
N TYR A 165 -20.54 10.03 -11.75
CA TYR A 165 -19.21 10.43 -12.25
C TYR A 165 -19.28 11.37 -13.45
N GLU A 166 -20.32 11.21 -14.28
CA GLU A 166 -20.61 12.02 -15.48
C GLU A 166 -20.88 13.49 -15.15
N GLU A 167 -21.22 13.82 -13.90
CA GLU A 167 -21.42 15.19 -13.45
C GLU A 167 -20.11 15.90 -13.03
N LEU A 168 -18.97 15.17 -13.03
CA LEU A 168 -17.69 15.69 -12.63
C LEU A 168 -16.91 16.19 -13.84
N LYS A 169 -16.44 17.43 -13.76
CA LYS A 169 -15.46 17.93 -14.72
C LYS A 169 -14.05 17.50 -14.29
N PRO A 170 -13.15 17.20 -15.25
CA PRO A 170 -11.76 16.80 -14.94
C PRO A 170 -11.02 17.76 -14.01
N GLU A 171 -11.31 19.06 -14.12
CA GLU A 171 -10.74 20.14 -13.29
C GLU A 171 -11.25 20.16 -11.83
N GLU A 172 -12.24 19.32 -11.51
CA GLU A 172 -12.85 19.21 -10.19
C GLU A 172 -12.37 17.96 -9.43
N LEU A 173 -11.45 17.19 -10.06
CA LEU A 173 -10.92 15.92 -9.54
C LEU A 173 -9.56 16.06 -8.87
N ASP A 174 -8.89 17.23 -8.89
CA ASP A 174 -7.61 17.53 -8.25
C ASP A 174 -7.74 17.88 -6.75
#